data_952c86deaa2821239bf01a6a5a24f6a5
#
_entry.id   952c86deaa2821239bf01a6a5a24f6a5
#
_cell.length_a   1.000
_cell.length_b   1.000
_cell.length_c   1.000
_cell.angle_alpha   90.00
_cell.angle_beta   90.00
_cell.angle_gamma   90.00
#
_symmetry.space_group_name_H-M   'P 1'
#
loop_
_entity.id
_entity.type
_entity.pdbx_description
1 polymer ?
#
loop_
_entity_poly.entity_id
_entity_poly.type
_entity_poly.pdbx_seq_one_letter_code
_entity_poly.pdbx_strand_id
1 'polypeptide(L)'
;DIAATGMTVTPERAQKVAFAAPFYESKLVILTPKDSGIHSAADLQGKQIAVQIGTTGAKYAEEQGYNVKQFDNNSEAIMELQVGGSPAAIIDKPVADYFLTQDGKGKFDVIDISNTKPEYLAFAINKDNKELLKQVNDAMEKLKKSGEFQALYKKWFNTDMPDLPNSADAIVK
;
A
#
# COMPACT_ATOMS: atom_id res chain seq x y z
N ASP A 1 11.38 17.35 5.62
CA ASP A 1 11.84 16.67 6.83
C ASP A 1 11.09 15.36 7.11
N ILE A 2 9.77 15.28 6.79
CA ILE A 2 8.93 14.09 6.97
C ILE A 2 8.05 13.88 5.74
N ALA A 3 7.94 12.64 5.28
CA ALA A 3 6.94 12.20 4.32
C ALA A 3 5.86 11.40 5.06
N ALA A 4 4.70 12.03 5.22
CA ALA A 4 3.52 11.42 5.85
C ALA A 4 2.58 10.89 4.75
N THR A 5 3.00 9.81 4.11
CA THR A 5 2.32 9.17 2.96
C THR A 5 2.18 7.67 3.19
N GLY A 6 1.57 6.96 2.25
CA GLY A 6 1.47 5.50 2.26
C GLY A 6 2.78 4.81 1.84
N MET A 7 3.92 5.16 2.44
CA MET A 7 5.19 4.55 2.09
C MET A 7 5.41 3.23 2.82
N THR A 8 5.52 2.14 2.07
CA THR A 8 5.85 0.82 2.61
C THR A 8 7.27 0.77 3.15
N VAL A 9 7.43 0.24 4.35
CA VAL A 9 8.74 -0.05 4.96
C VAL A 9 9.39 -1.21 4.22
N THR A 10 10.50 -0.96 3.55
CA THR A 10 11.32 -2.00 2.91
C THR A 10 12.80 -1.85 3.29
N PRO A 11 13.59 -2.94 3.26
CA PRO A 11 15.03 -2.87 3.52
C PRO A 11 15.77 -1.89 2.61
N GLU A 12 15.39 -1.83 1.32
CA GLU A 12 16.02 -0.91 0.36
C GLU A 12 15.73 0.55 0.69
N ARG A 13 14.46 0.88 1.03
CA ARG A 13 14.07 2.23 1.43
C ARG A 13 14.69 2.65 2.76
N ALA A 14 14.81 1.71 3.71
CA ALA A 14 15.45 1.93 5.01
C ALA A 14 16.95 2.26 4.91
N GLN A 15 17.60 1.95 3.79
CA GLN A 15 18.96 2.42 3.52
C GLN A 15 19.03 3.93 3.25
N LYS A 16 17.94 4.53 2.77
CA LYS A 16 17.90 5.94 2.35
C LYS A 16 17.20 6.86 3.35
N VAL A 17 16.19 6.34 4.06
CA VAL A 17 15.38 7.09 5.03
C VAL A 17 15.28 6.33 6.35
N ALA A 18 14.94 7.05 7.43
CA ALA A 18 14.50 6.45 8.67
C ALA A 18 12.98 6.32 8.67
N PHE A 19 12.46 5.20 9.12
CA PHE A 19 11.03 4.99 9.28
C PHE A 19 10.60 5.11 10.74
N ALA A 20 9.53 5.82 11.00
CA ALA A 20 8.84 5.78 12.28
C ALA A 20 8.15 4.42 12.50
N ALA A 21 7.58 4.22 13.69
CA ALA A 21 6.75 3.04 13.96
C ALA A 21 5.60 2.95 12.96
N PRO A 22 5.30 1.77 12.42
CA PRO A 22 4.23 1.57 11.47
C PRO A 22 2.87 2.01 12.00
N PHE A 23 2.07 2.60 11.13
CA PHE A 23 0.72 3.03 11.44
C PHE A 23 -0.37 2.23 10.71
N TYR A 24 -0.02 1.44 9.70
CA TYR A 24 -0.97 0.66 8.93
C TYR A 24 -0.35 -0.64 8.42
N GLU A 25 -1.12 -1.72 8.46
CA GLU A 25 -0.80 -2.98 7.79
C GLU A 25 -1.57 -3.03 6.47
N SER A 26 -0.85 -3.08 5.36
CA SER A 26 -1.36 -3.16 4.00
C SER A 26 -1.05 -4.52 3.38
N LYS A 27 -1.59 -4.73 2.20
CA LYS A 27 -1.21 -5.81 1.30
C LYS A 27 -1.42 -5.36 -0.14
N LEU A 28 -0.71 -5.99 -1.07
CA LEU A 28 -0.95 -5.80 -2.49
C LEU A 28 -2.22 -6.56 -2.91
N VAL A 29 -2.99 -5.91 -3.77
CA VAL A 29 -4.21 -6.48 -4.36
C VAL A 29 -4.25 -6.23 -5.86
N ILE A 30 -5.05 -7.03 -6.55
CA ILE A 30 -5.40 -6.80 -7.93
C ILE A 30 -6.72 -6.04 -7.95
N LEU A 31 -6.73 -4.87 -8.58
CA LEU A 31 -7.95 -4.15 -8.95
C LEU A 31 -8.26 -4.45 -10.41
N THR A 32 -9.49 -4.89 -10.70
CA THR A 32 -9.89 -5.29 -12.05
C THR A 32 -11.37 -5.00 -12.31
N PRO A 33 -11.80 -4.70 -13.55
CA PRO A 33 -13.22 -4.65 -13.89
C PRO A 33 -13.91 -6.00 -13.60
N LYS A 34 -15.17 -5.96 -13.13
CA LYS A 34 -15.92 -7.16 -12.72
C LYS A 34 -15.96 -8.27 -13.78
N ASP A 35 -16.14 -7.92 -15.02
CA ASP A 35 -16.30 -8.88 -16.11
C ASP A 35 -14.98 -9.16 -16.85
N SER A 36 -13.85 -8.90 -16.22
CA SER A 36 -12.51 -9.07 -16.81
C SER A 36 -12.07 -10.53 -17.01
N GLY A 37 -12.71 -11.46 -16.30
CA GLY A 37 -12.28 -12.87 -16.23
C GLY A 37 -11.04 -13.09 -15.39
N ILE A 38 -10.60 -12.08 -14.60
CA ILE A 38 -9.46 -12.18 -13.68
C ILE A 38 -10.00 -12.50 -12.29
N HIS A 39 -9.54 -13.60 -11.71
CA HIS A 39 -9.95 -14.09 -10.39
C HIS A 39 -8.77 -14.37 -9.46
N SER A 40 -7.55 -14.34 -10.00
CA SER A 40 -6.32 -14.62 -9.26
C SER A 40 -5.10 -13.99 -9.94
N ALA A 41 -3.95 -14.00 -9.26
CA ALA A 41 -2.69 -13.56 -9.83
C ALA A 41 -2.23 -14.42 -11.04
N ALA A 42 -2.64 -15.68 -11.11
CA ALA A 42 -2.32 -16.54 -12.24
C ALA A 42 -2.95 -16.06 -13.56
N ASP A 43 -4.11 -15.41 -13.49
CA ASP A 43 -4.82 -14.89 -14.65
C ASP A 43 -4.18 -13.62 -15.25
N LEU A 44 -3.16 -13.07 -14.59
CA LEU A 44 -2.42 -11.89 -15.04
C LEU A 44 -1.34 -12.23 -16.08
N GLN A 45 -0.98 -13.51 -16.25
CA GLN A 45 0.06 -13.92 -17.19
C GLN A 45 -0.29 -13.47 -18.62
N GLY A 46 0.70 -12.83 -19.28
CA GLY A 46 0.56 -12.30 -20.63
C GLY A 46 -0.32 -11.05 -20.75
N LYS A 47 -0.90 -10.56 -19.67
CA LYS A 47 -1.72 -9.33 -19.66
C LYS A 47 -0.87 -8.10 -19.32
N GLN A 48 -1.30 -6.94 -19.82
CA GLN A 48 -0.72 -5.67 -19.41
C GLN A 48 -1.29 -5.23 -18.06
N ILE A 49 -0.42 -4.96 -17.10
CA ILE A 49 -0.78 -4.61 -15.72
C ILE A 49 -0.39 -3.16 -15.44
N ALA A 50 -1.38 -2.36 -15.05
CA ALA A 50 -1.14 -0.98 -14.65
C ALA A 50 -0.58 -0.91 -13.24
N VAL A 51 0.46 -0.11 -13.02
CA VAL A 51 1.09 0.09 -11.71
C VAL A 51 1.57 1.53 -11.55
N GLN A 52 1.69 2.00 -10.31
CA GLN A 52 2.42 3.23 -10.04
C GLN A 52 3.92 2.95 -9.99
N ILE A 53 4.71 3.77 -10.69
CA ILE A 53 6.18 3.67 -10.70
C ILE A 53 6.78 3.74 -9.28
N GLY A 54 7.80 2.94 -9.02
CA GLY A 54 8.54 2.95 -7.75
C GLY A 54 7.80 2.38 -6.55
N THR A 55 6.63 1.74 -6.75
CA THR A 55 5.88 1.07 -5.69
C THR A 55 6.32 -0.39 -5.51
N THR A 56 5.95 -0.98 -4.39
CA THR A 56 6.10 -2.42 -4.16
C THR A 56 5.24 -3.24 -5.12
N GLY A 57 4.07 -2.69 -5.53
CA GLY A 57 3.21 -3.29 -6.55
C GLY A 57 3.88 -3.36 -7.93
N ALA A 58 4.59 -2.30 -8.35
CA ALA A 58 5.37 -2.30 -9.59
C ALA A 58 6.48 -3.35 -9.53
N LYS A 59 7.25 -3.37 -8.44
CA LYS A 59 8.32 -4.35 -8.22
C LYS A 59 7.78 -5.79 -8.25
N TYR A 60 6.68 -6.05 -7.55
CA TYR A 60 6.03 -7.37 -7.57
C TYR A 60 5.64 -7.78 -9.00
N ALA A 61 4.99 -6.88 -9.75
CA ALA A 61 4.57 -7.17 -11.11
C ALA A 61 5.75 -7.51 -12.04
N GLU A 62 6.85 -6.79 -11.90
CA GLU A 62 8.10 -7.03 -12.64
C GLU A 62 8.74 -8.38 -12.26
N GLU A 63 8.81 -8.69 -10.96
CA GLU A 63 9.35 -9.96 -10.45
C GLU A 63 8.52 -11.17 -10.90
N GLN A 64 7.20 -11.01 -11.08
CA GLN A 64 6.34 -12.05 -11.64
C GLN A 64 6.43 -12.16 -13.17
N GLY A 65 7.17 -11.27 -13.84
CA GLY A 65 7.31 -11.26 -15.29
C GLY A 65 6.05 -10.78 -16.03
N TYR A 66 5.19 -9.99 -15.37
CA TYR A 66 4.03 -9.42 -16.03
C TYR A 66 4.43 -8.30 -17.00
N ASN A 67 3.58 -8.05 -18.00
CA ASN A 67 3.77 -6.92 -18.91
C ASN A 67 3.30 -5.63 -18.21
N VAL A 68 4.23 -4.82 -17.70
CA VAL A 68 3.94 -3.67 -16.84
C VAL A 68 3.76 -2.39 -17.63
N LYS A 69 2.67 -1.65 -17.36
CA LYS A 69 2.47 -0.26 -17.78
C LYS A 69 2.54 0.65 -16.56
N GLN A 70 3.57 1.50 -16.52
CA GLN A 70 3.86 2.35 -15.36
C GLN A 70 3.18 3.73 -15.50
N PHE A 71 2.69 4.26 -14.37
CA PHE A 71 2.07 5.57 -14.24
C PHE A 71 2.70 6.34 -13.08
N ASP A 72 2.63 7.67 -13.10
CA ASP A 72 3.21 8.51 -12.07
C ASP A 72 2.48 8.38 -10.71
N ASN A 73 1.19 8.06 -10.76
CA ASN A 73 0.37 7.89 -9.54
C ASN A 73 -0.72 6.83 -9.71
N ASN A 74 -1.29 6.39 -8.59
CA ASN A 74 -2.36 5.38 -8.56
C ASN A 74 -3.64 5.83 -9.29
N SER A 75 -3.96 7.13 -9.27
CA SER A 75 -5.17 7.63 -9.93
C SER A 75 -5.10 7.45 -11.44
N GLU A 76 -3.93 7.65 -12.04
CA GLU A 76 -3.70 7.40 -13.48
C GLU A 76 -3.77 5.91 -13.82
N ALA A 77 -3.17 5.05 -12.97
CA ALA A 77 -3.26 3.59 -13.14
C ALA A 77 -4.72 3.11 -13.05
N ILE A 78 -5.53 3.67 -12.15
CA ILE A 78 -6.95 3.37 -12.03
C ILE A 78 -7.74 3.90 -13.23
N MET A 79 -7.42 5.11 -13.70
CA MET A 79 -8.05 5.68 -14.90
C MET A 79 -7.78 4.80 -16.13
N GLU A 80 -6.59 4.24 -16.26
CA GLU A 80 -6.24 3.29 -17.34
C GLU A 80 -7.18 2.07 -17.34
N LEU A 81 -7.55 1.56 -16.15
CA LEU A 81 -8.53 0.48 -16.04
C LEU A 81 -9.93 0.95 -16.43
N GLN A 82 -10.34 2.15 -16.01
CA GLN A 82 -11.67 2.69 -16.29
C GLN A 82 -11.92 2.89 -17.79
N VAL A 83 -10.86 3.21 -18.55
CA VAL A 83 -10.97 3.38 -20.01
C VAL A 83 -10.67 2.08 -20.79
N GLY A 84 -10.40 0.98 -20.09
CA GLY A 84 -10.16 -0.33 -20.70
C GLY A 84 -8.77 -0.48 -21.33
N GLY A 85 -7.82 0.38 -20.99
CA GLY A 85 -6.45 0.34 -21.50
C GLY A 85 -5.61 -0.79 -20.92
N SER A 86 -5.88 -1.16 -19.67
CA SER A 86 -5.29 -2.33 -18.99
C SER A 86 -6.39 -3.13 -18.29
N PRO A 87 -6.35 -4.46 -18.29
CA PRO A 87 -7.38 -5.29 -17.66
C PRO A 87 -7.26 -5.38 -16.13
N ALA A 88 -6.11 -5.02 -15.57
CA ALA A 88 -5.88 -5.03 -14.13
C ALA A 88 -4.81 -4.04 -13.70
N ALA A 89 -4.86 -3.64 -12.42
CA ALA A 89 -3.78 -2.93 -11.73
C ALA A 89 -3.36 -3.69 -10.48
N ILE A 90 -2.08 -3.57 -10.09
CA ILE A 90 -1.58 -4.03 -8.79
C ILE A 90 -1.29 -2.80 -7.95
N ILE A 91 -2.03 -2.66 -6.86
CA ILE A 91 -1.99 -1.50 -5.96
C ILE A 91 -2.16 -1.94 -4.50
N ASP A 92 -1.94 -1.01 -3.58
CA ASP A 92 -2.20 -1.23 -2.15
C ASP A 92 -3.71 -1.36 -1.87
N LYS A 93 -4.07 -2.29 -1.00
CA LYS A 93 -5.47 -2.54 -0.64
C LYS A 93 -6.21 -1.29 -0.16
N PRO A 94 -5.69 -0.41 0.71
CA PRO A 94 -6.42 0.78 1.13
C PRO A 94 -6.72 1.75 -0.02
N VAL A 95 -5.87 1.80 -1.06
CA VAL A 95 -6.13 2.60 -2.26
C VAL A 95 -7.28 2.01 -3.07
N ALA A 96 -7.29 0.68 -3.26
CA ALA A 96 -8.37 -0.03 -3.95
C ALA A 96 -9.70 0.12 -3.21
N ASP A 97 -9.70 -0.10 -1.89
CA ASP A 97 -10.90 0.02 -1.06
C ASP A 97 -11.47 1.44 -1.11
N TYR A 98 -10.61 2.48 -1.02
CA TYR A 98 -11.05 3.87 -1.14
C TYR A 98 -11.68 4.14 -2.52
N PHE A 99 -11.05 3.70 -3.61
CA PHE A 99 -11.60 3.83 -4.95
C PHE A 99 -13.00 3.19 -5.06
N LEU A 100 -13.19 2.01 -4.48
CA LEU A 100 -14.50 1.35 -4.47
C LEU A 100 -15.58 2.14 -3.71
N THR A 101 -15.19 2.96 -2.73
CA THR A 101 -16.16 3.83 -2.03
C THR A 101 -16.57 5.05 -2.85
N GLN A 102 -15.79 5.44 -3.85
CA GLN A 102 -16.05 6.58 -4.74
C GLN A 102 -16.74 6.11 -6.04
N ASP A 103 -15.96 5.82 -7.06
CA ASP A 103 -16.44 5.58 -8.42
C ASP A 103 -16.45 4.10 -8.83
N GLY A 104 -15.77 3.25 -8.07
CA GLY A 104 -15.53 1.85 -8.41
C GLY A 104 -16.63 0.88 -7.96
N LYS A 105 -17.55 1.32 -7.10
CA LYS A 105 -18.55 0.43 -6.48
C LYS A 105 -19.43 -0.26 -7.54
N GLY A 106 -19.43 -1.58 -7.48
CA GLY A 106 -20.25 -2.40 -8.38
C GLY A 106 -19.69 -2.59 -9.78
N LYS A 107 -18.58 -1.92 -10.14
CA LYS A 107 -17.94 -2.01 -11.46
C LYS A 107 -16.62 -2.73 -11.44
N PHE A 108 -15.96 -2.77 -10.28
CA PHE A 108 -14.63 -3.35 -10.08
C PHE A 108 -14.63 -4.35 -8.94
N ASP A 109 -13.72 -5.31 -9.02
CA ASP A 109 -13.41 -6.27 -7.98
C ASP A 109 -12.00 -6.05 -7.45
N VAL A 110 -11.82 -6.33 -6.17
CA VAL A 110 -10.53 -6.35 -5.48
C VAL A 110 -10.21 -7.79 -5.12
N ILE A 111 -9.10 -8.29 -5.64
CA ILE A 111 -8.68 -9.69 -5.49
C ILE A 111 -7.40 -9.73 -4.69
N ASP A 112 -7.39 -10.50 -3.62
CA ASP A 112 -6.21 -10.70 -2.79
C ASP A 112 -5.14 -11.50 -3.53
N ILE A 113 -3.88 -11.08 -3.39
CA ILE A 113 -2.73 -11.82 -3.88
C ILE A 113 -2.25 -12.74 -2.75
N SER A 114 -2.54 -14.04 -2.86
CA SER A 114 -2.42 -15.01 -1.77
C SER A 114 -0.99 -15.28 -1.27
N ASN A 115 0.04 -14.96 -2.05
CA ASN A 115 1.43 -15.29 -1.72
C ASN A 115 2.30 -14.07 -1.39
N THR A 116 1.70 -12.91 -1.12
CA THR A 116 2.41 -11.72 -0.66
C THR A 116 2.41 -11.64 0.86
N LYS A 117 3.53 -11.16 1.42
CA LYS A 117 3.61 -10.86 2.85
C LYS A 117 2.84 -9.57 3.15
N PRO A 118 2.33 -9.39 4.38
CA PRO A 118 1.83 -8.10 4.82
C PRO A 118 2.89 -7.01 4.62
N GLU A 119 2.43 -5.84 4.20
CA GLU A 119 3.25 -4.64 4.08
C GLU A 119 2.89 -3.66 5.19
N TYR A 120 3.88 -2.94 5.69
CA TYR A 120 3.65 -1.97 6.75
C TYR A 120 3.96 -0.57 6.26
N LEU A 121 3.01 0.35 6.43
CA LEU A 121 3.17 1.75 6.07
C LEU A 121 3.66 2.55 7.26
N ALA A 122 4.66 3.40 7.05
CA ALA A 122 5.22 4.25 8.07
C ALA A 122 5.60 5.63 7.54
N PHE A 123 5.70 6.61 8.42
CA PHE A 123 6.24 7.92 8.07
C PHE A 123 7.75 7.80 7.81
N ALA A 124 8.19 8.36 6.69
CA ALA A 124 9.61 8.41 6.34
C ALA A 124 10.21 9.76 6.73
N ILE A 125 11.37 9.73 7.37
CA ILE A 125 12.04 10.88 7.95
C ILE A 125 13.49 10.88 7.44
N ASN A 126 14.08 12.06 7.29
CA ASN A 126 15.50 12.15 6.95
C ASN A 126 16.32 11.36 7.98
N LYS A 127 17.22 10.51 7.49
CA LYS A 127 18.03 9.58 8.30
C LYS A 127 18.87 10.28 9.38
N ASP A 128 19.29 11.50 9.09
CA ASP A 128 20.13 12.29 9.98
C ASP A 128 19.32 13.03 11.07
N ASN A 129 17.98 13.14 10.88
CA ASN A 129 17.11 13.81 11.85
C ASN A 129 16.55 12.83 12.89
N LYS A 130 17.43 12.34 13.75
CA LYS A 130 17.10 11.39 14.82
C LYS A 130 16.15 11.99 15.87
N GLU A 131 16.22 13.31 16.06
CA GLU A 131 15.35 14.00 17.01
C GLU A 131 13.89 13.98 16.52
N LEU A 132 13.65 14.32 15.26
CA LEU A 132 12.31 14.27 14.68
C LEU A 132 11.77 12.83 14.67
N LEU A 133 12.59 11.84 14.33
CA LEU A 133 12.22 10.43 14.40
C LEU A 133 11.75 10.04 15.80
N LYS A 134 12.48 10.46 16.84
CA LYS A 134 12.11 10.20 18.23
C LYS A 134 10.80 10.89 18.60
N GLN A 135 10.63 12.16 18.25
CA GLN A 135 9.39 12.93 18.52
C GLN A 135 8.17 12.28 17.87
N VAL A 136 8.29 11.82 16.62
CA VAL A 136 7.20 11.13 15.90
C VAL A 136 6.88 9.80 16.57
N ASN A 137 7.89 9.00 16.93
CA ASN A 137 7.66 7.73 17.61
C ASN A 137 7.02 7.92 19.00
N ASP A 138 7.48 8.90 19.78
CA ASP A 138 6.89 9.24 21.08
C ASP A 138 5.42 9.67 20.95
N ALA A 139 5.09 10.45 19.90
CA ALA A 139 3.71 10.85 19.62
C ALA A 139 2.84 9.65 19.21
N MET A 140 3.35 8.78 18.36
CA MET A 140 2.64 7.54 17.94
C MET A 140 2.38 6.61 19.14
N GLU A 141 3.36 6.46 20.03
CA GLU A 141 3.19 5.66 21.25
C GLU A 141 2.12 6.25 22.17
N LYS A 142 2.10 7.57 22.36
CA LYS A 142 1.05 8.24 23.14
C LYS A 142 -0.34 8.04 22.55
N LEU A 143 -0.50 8.20 21.23
CA LEU A 143 -1.76 7.96 20.53
C LEU A 143 -2.25 6.50 20.67
N LYS A 144 -1.34 5.54 20.59
CA LYS A 144 -1.67 4.12 20.80
C LYS A 144 -2.10 3.87 22.26
N LYS A 145 -1.40 4.41 23.25
CA LYS A 145 -1.71 4.25 24.67
C LYS A 145 -3.02 4.92 25.11
N SER A 146 -3.36 6.07 24.51
CA SER A 146 -4.62 6.78 24.84
C SER A 146 -5.86 6.12 24.22
N GLY A 147 -5.70 5.20 23.28
CA GLY A 147 -6.80 4.62 22.51
C GLY A 147 -7.29 5.49 21.34
N GLU A 148 -6.75 6.69 21.17
CA GLU A 148 -7.12 7.57 20.06
C GLU A 148 -6.72 6.96 18.71
N PHE A 149 -5.59 6.28 18.64
CA PHE A 149 -5.14 5.66 17.40
C PHE A 149 -6.08 4.54 16.94
N GLN A 150 -6.55 3.70 17.86
CA GLN A 150 -7.55 2.66 17.58
C GLN A 150 -8.87 3.27 17.08
N ALA A 151 -9.31 4.36 17.71
CA ALA A 151 -10.52 5.06 17.29
C ALA A 151 -10.40 5.66 15.89
N LEU A 152 -9.25 6.27 15.55
CA LEU A 152 -8.94 6.79 14.23
C LEU A 152 -8.86 5.65 13.19
N TYR A 153 -8.20 4.56 13.53
CA TYR A 153 -8.07 3.41 12.65
C TYR A 153 -9.45 2.84 12.29
N LYS A 154 -10.30 2.63 13.29
CA LYS A 154 -11.68 2.16 13.09
C LYS A 154 -12.54 3.15 12.29
N LYS A 155 -12.39 4.45 12.57
CA LYS A 155 -13.11 5.50 11.84
C LYS A 155 -12.80 5.51 10.34
N TRP A 156 -11.53 5.37 9.98
CA TRP A 156 -11.09 5.52 8.58
C TRP A 156 -11.10 4.22 7.78
N PHE A 157 -10.82 3.09 8.43
CA PHE A 157 -10.72 1.80 7.77
C PHE A 157 -11.87 0.84 8.07
N ASN A 158 -12.82 1.26 8.93
CA ASN A 158 -13.99 0.46 9.34
C ASN A 158 -13.64 -0.95 9.88
N THR A 159 -12.45 -1.10 10.42
CA THR A 159 -11.94 -2.34 11.03
C THR A 159 -11.17 -2.02 12.30
N ASP A 160 -11.01 -3.00 13.17
CA ASP A 160 -10.16 -2.83 14.34
C ASP A 160 -8.68 -2.85 13.93
N MET A 161 -7.87 -2.08 14.66
CA MET A 161 -6.43 -2.00 14.39
C MET A 161 -5.76 -3.36 14.66
N PRO A 162 -4.99 -3.90 13.71
CA PRO A 162 -4.21 -5.11 13.95
C PRO A 162 -3.05 -4.85 14.93
N ASP A 163 -2.39 -5.91 15.36
CA ASP A 163 -1.16 -5.78 16.15
C ASP A 163 -0.02 -5.31 15.25
N LEU A 164 0.26 -4.00 15.30
CA LEU A 164 1.30 -3.37 14.49
C LEU A 164 2.66 -3.45 15.20
N PRO A 165 3.75 -3.69 14.45
CA PRO A 165 5.09 -3.62 15.00
C PRO A 165 5.37 -2.28 15.70
N ASN A 166 6.05 -2.31 16.83
CA ASN A 166 6.38 -1.08 17.57
C ASN A 166 7.57 -0.32 16.96
N SER A 167 8.27 -0.91 16.01
CA SER A 167 9.40 -0.32 15.31
C SER A 167 9.49 -0.83 13.88
N ALA A 168 9.88 0.04 12.96
CA ALA A 168 10.21 -0.35 11.59
C ALA A 168 11.43 -1.28 11.51
N ASP A 169 12.33 -1.23 12.49
CA ASP A 169 13.50 -2.13 12.55
C ASP A 169 13.14 -3.61 12.67
N ALA A 170 11.94 -3.91 13.21
CA ALA A 170 11.45 -5.28 13.28
C ALA A 170 11.03 -5.84 11.90
N ILE A 171 10.81 -4.97 10.91
CA ILE A 171 10.35 -5.32 9.57
C ILE A 171 11.54 -5.47 8.61
N VAL A 172 12.57 -4.65 8.77
CA VAL A 172 13.71 -4.56 7.82
C VAL A 172 14.88 -5.50 8.17
N LYS A 173 14.75 -6.27 9.24
CA LYS A 173 15.67 -7.35 9.61
C LYS A 173 15.32 -8.61 8.82
#